data_94276caf682312c3920085c4c69d9ede
#
_entry.id   94276caf682312c3920085c4c69d9ede
#
_cell.length_a   1.000
_cell.length_b   1.000
_cell.length_c   1.000
_cell.angle_alpha   90.00
_cell.angle_beta   90.00
_cell.angle_gamma   90.00
#
_symmetry.space_group_name_H-M   'P 1'
#
loop_
_entity.id
_entity.type
_entity.pdbx_description
1 polymer ?
#
loop_
_entity_poly.entity_id
_entity_poly.type
_entity_poly.pdbx_seq_one_letter_code
_entity_poly.pdbx_strand_id
1 'polypeptide(L)'
;MKYISTRGATARKQFSEVLLMGLAPDGGLMLPEQYPQIDRATLDQWRTLSYPELAFEVMSLFATDIPADDLRDIINRTYTEEVFGTQAITPVRTLSDGIKIQALSNGPTLAFKDMAMQFLGNAFEYVLNKEGKELNILGATSGDTGSAAEYALRGKKGVNVFMLSPEGKMSAFQRAQMFSLQDANIHNIAVEGMFDDCQDIVKAVQNDAEFKAKYHIGTVNSINWGRIVAQVVYYFAGYFNATSSNDEKVSFCVPSGNFGNVCAGHIARQMGLPIHRLIVATNENDVLDEFFKTGAYRPRNSEHTHVTSSPSMDISKASNFERFVFDLMDRDADEIKTLWAEVGSGKGFNLEFALNKVHQQYGFVSGKSTHANRLATIKQVYEQDHELIDPHTADGIKVAREVREAGETIVCLETALAAKFEATIHEAVGEVAVPCPTALEGLENLPQRVRVVPNNATTVKDIIKEALA
;
A
#
# COMPACT_ATOMS: atom_id res chain seq x y z
N MET A 1 -8.57 3.99 21.81
CA MET A 1 -8.44 2.75 21.02
C MET A 1 -7.26 1.92 21.53
N LYS A 2 -7.39 0.60 21.66
CA LYS A 2 -6.28 -0.29 21.96
C LYS A 2 -6.02 -1.21 20.77
N TYR A 3 -4.77 -1.61 20.63
CA TYR A 3 -4.28 -2.44 19.52
C TYR A 3 -3.77 -3.77 20.04
N ILE A 4 -4.05 -4.83 19.32
CA ILE A 4 -3.66 -6.20 19.59
C ILE A 4 -2.86 -6.77 18.44
N SER A 5 -2.06 -7.80 18.70
CA SER A 5 -1.38 -8.57 17.65
C SER A 5 -2.27 -9.72 17.16
N THR A 6 -2.23 -10.02 15.87
CA THR A 6 -2.87 -11.20 15.27
C THR A 6 -2.40 -12.52 15.91
N ARG A 7 -1.25 -12.53 16.58
CA ARG A 7 -0.68 -13.72 17.24
C ARG A 7 -0.79 -13.70 18.75
N GLY A 8 -1.41 -12.68 19.34
CA GLY A 8 -1.92 -12.61 20.70
C GLY A 8 -0.90 -12.54 21.84
N ALA A 9 0.42 -12.67 21.58
CA ALA A 9 1.43 -12.65 22.64
C ALA A 9 1.99 -11.24 22.94
N THR A 10 1.63 -10.24 22.14
CA THR A 10 2.05 -8.85 22.34
C THR A 10 1.05 -8.14 23.25
N ALA A 11 1.55 -7.43 24.26
CA ALA A 11 0.73 -6.57 25.10
C ALA A 11 -0.03 -5.51 24.28
N ARG A 12 -1.23 -5.13 24.75
CA ARG A 12 -2.03 -4.07 24.13
C ARG A 12 -1.25 -2.77 24.02
N LYS A 13 -1.32 -2.14 22.84
CA LYS A 13 -0.60 -0.93 22.48
C LYS A 13 -1.53 0.25 22.19
N GLN A 14 -0.97 1.45 22.16
CA GLN A 14 -1.62 2.67 21.66
C GLN A 14 -1.23 2.92 20.20
N PHE A 15 -1.91 3.83 19.51
CA PHE A 15 -1.65 4.12 18.10
C PHE A 15 -0.21 4.60 17.85
N SER A 16 0.29 5.54 18.63
CA SER A 16 1.65 6.08 18.51
C SER A 16 2.72 5.00 18.66
N GLU A 17 2.54 4.04 19.58
CA GLU A 17 3.44 2.91 19.75
C GLU A 17 3.42 1.97 18.53
N VAL A 18 2.21 1.67 18.01
CA VAL A 18 2.02 0.79 16.83
C VAL A 18 2.57 1.44 15.58
N LEU A 19 2.43 2.77 15.46
CA LEU A 19 2.96 3.54 14.34
C LEU A 19 4.47 3.35 14.17
N LEU A 20 5.23 3.42 15.28
CA LEU A 20 6.68 3.27 15.26
C LEU A 20 7.15 1.81 15.24
N MET A 21 6.30 0.89 15.69
CA MET A 21 6.67 -0.53 15.86
C MET A 21 6.77 -1.29 14.53
N GLY A 22 5.83 -1.07 13.62
CA GLY A 22 5.70 -1.84 12.39
C GLY A 22 5.20 -3.27 12.63
N LEU A 23 6.10 -4.21 12.87
CA LEU A 23 5.80 -5.61 13.21
C LEU A 23 5.74 -5.80 14.73
N ALA A 24 4.78 -6.58 15.21
CA ALA A 24 4.69 -6.92 16.63
C ALA A 24 5.86 -7.81 17.07
N PRO A 25 6.30 -7.75 18.37
CA PRO A 25 7.39 -8.59 18.89
C PRO A 25 7.16 -10.09 18.74
N ASP A 26 5.90 -10.54 18.73
CA ASP A 26 5.52 -11.94 18.49
C ASP A 26 5.48 -12.33 17.00
N GLY A 27 5.87 -11.41 16.11
CA GLY A 27 5.86 -11.59 14.67
C GLY A 27 4.48 -11.42 14.02
N GLY A 28 3.44 -11.09 14.80
CA GLY A 28 2.09 -10.80 14.30
C GLY A 28 1.93 -9.38 13.77
N LEU A 29 0.77 -9.10 13.22
CA LEU A 29 0.39 -7.80 12.73
C LEU A 29 -0.49 -7.07 13.74
N MET A 30 -0.24 -5.78 13.94
CA MET A 30 -1.06 -4.96 14.83
C MET A 30 -2.34 -4.51 14.11
N LEU A 31 -3.47 -4.57 14.84
CA LEU A 31 -4.77 -4.05 14.42
C LEU A 31 -5.58 -3.62 15.66
N PRO A 32 -6.63 -2.79 15.52
CA PRO A 32 -7.44 -2.40 16.67
C PRO A 32 -8.19 -3.59 17.24
N GLU A 33 -8.37 -3.60 18.55
CA GLU A 33 -9.13 -4.62 19.27
C GLU A 33 -10.57 -4.76 18.76
N GLN A 34 -11.15 -3.63 18.31
CA GLN A 34 -12.46 -3.59 17.65
C GLN A 34 -12.45 -2.49 16.57
N TYR A 35 -13.14 -2.74 15.46
CA TYR A 35 -13.36 -1.69 14.47
C TYR A 35 -14.46 -0.73 14.94
N PRO A 36 -14.24 0.60 14.83
CA PRO A 36 -15.28 1.59 15.10
C PRO A 36 -16.49 1.34 14.22
N GLN A 37 -17.68 1.54 14.74
CA GLN A 37 -18.93 1.42 13.99
C GLN A 37 -19.45 2.81 13.64
N ILE A 38 -19.80 3.01 12.37
CA ILE A 38 -20.31 4.27 11.83
C ILE A 38 -21.76 4.05 11.47
N ASP A 39 -22.64 4.82 12.10
CA ASP A 39 -24.06 4.79 11.81
C ASP A 39 -24.44 5.62 10.57
N ARG A 40 -25.67 5.48 10.14
CA ARG A 40 -26.20 6.17 8.96
C ARG A 40 -26.12 7.69 9.10
N ALA A 41 -26.45 8.23 10.26
CA ALA A 41 -26.47 9.68 10.50
C ALA A 41 -25.06 10.27 10.38
N THR A 42 -24.05 9.56 10.88
CA THR A 42 -22.65 9.93 10.74
C THR A 42 -22.21 9.88 9.28
N LEU A 43 -22.57 8.83 8.53
CA LEU A 43 -22.28 8.77 7.09
C LEU A 43 -22.91 9.92 6.31
N ASP A 44 -24.16 10.33 6.64
CA ASP A 44 -24.82 11.46 6.00
C ASP A 44 -24.09 12.77 6.26
N GLN A 45 -23.55 12.97 7.48
CA GLN A 45 -22.74 14.14 7.83
C GLN A 45 -21.38 14.12 7.08
N TRP A 46 -20.71 12.97 7.03
CA TRP A 46 -19.38 12.87 6.42
C TRP A 46 -19.40 13.05 4.90
N ARG A 47 -20.52 12.84 4.24
CA ARG A 47 -20.67 12.99 2.79
C ARG A 47 -20.34 14.41 2.28
N THR A 48 -20.47 15.43 3.11
CA THR A 48 -20.24 16.83 2.74
C THR A 48 -18.85 17.34 3.10
N LEU A 49 -18.04 16.51 3.76
CA LEU A 49 -16.71 16.90 4.21
C LEU A 49 -15.70 16.91 3.05
N SER A 50 -14.75 17.84 3.12
CA SER A 50 -13.54 17.77 2.30
C SER A 50 -12.69 16.54 2.66
N TYR A 51 -11.76 16.16 1.80
CA TYR A 51 -10.93 14.99 2.08
C TYR A 51 -10.13 15.11 3.40
N PRO A 52 -9.46 16.25 3.73
CA PRO A 52 -8.79 16.40 5.02
C PRO A 52 -9.73 16.31 6.23
N GLU A 53 -10.94 16.91 6.14
CA GLU A 53 -11.94 16.80 7.20
C GLU A 53 -12.40 15.35 7.40
N LEU A 54 -12.70 14.65 6.30
CA LEU A 54 -13.05 13.23 6.33
C LEU A 54 -11.90 12.37 6.89
N ALA A 55 -10.67 12.67 6.51
CA ALA A 55 -9.49 11.99 7.04
C ALA A 55 -9.38 12.18 8.57
N PHE A 56 -9.63 13.37 9.06
CA PHE A 56 -9.66 13.63 10.50
C PHE A 56 -10.75 12.82 11.21
N GLU A 57 -11.97 12.84 10.70
CA GLU A 57 -13.10 12.08 11.29
C GLU A 57 -12.79 10.57 11.35
N VAL A 58 -12.29 9.99 10.27
CA VAL A 58 -11.96 8.57 10.23
C VAL A 58 -10.75 8.25 11.12
N MET A 59 -9.65 9.00 10.98
CA MET A 59 -8.41 8.68 11.68
C MET A 59 -8.48 8.94 13.19
N SER A 60 -9.26 9.91 13.65
CA SER A 60 -9.45 10.21 15.07
C SER A 60 -10.06 9.04 15.85
N LEU A 61 -10.83 8.18 15.19
CA LEU A 61 -11.38 6.97 15.79
C LEU A 61 -10.29 5.94 16.12
N PHE A 62 -9.19 5.98 15.41
CA PHE A 62 -8.06 5.07 15.56
C PHE A 62 -6.90 5.67 16.36
N ALA A 63 -6.54 6.91 16.09
CA ALA A 63 -5.40 7.61 16.70
C ALA A 63 -5.78 8.34 18.00
N THR A 64 -6.43 7.65 18.93
CA THR A 64 -7.05 8.23 20.14
C THR A 64 -6.07 8.75 21.20
N ASP A 65 -4.80 8.47 21.06
CA ASP A 65 -3.71 8.95 21.95
C ASP A 65 -2.96 10.16 21.36
N ILE A 66 -3.32 10.59 20.14
CA ILE A 66 -2.85 11.85 19.56
C ILE A 66 -3.92 12.92 19.86
N PRO A 67 -3.55 14.08 20.44
CA PRO A 67 -4.49 15.18 20.64
C PRO A 67 -5.15 15.61 19.33
N ALA A 68 -6.43 15.96 19.38
CA ALA A 68 -7.23 16.27 18.18
C ALA A 68 -6.61 17.38 17.31
N ASP A 69 -6.12 18.44 17.93
CA ASP A 69 -5.50 19.57 17.21
C ASP A 69 -4.19 19.15 16.52
N ASP A 70 -3.38 18.31 17.19
CA ASP A 70 -2.14 17.78 16.62
C ASP A 70 -2.43 16.85 15.44
N LEU A 71 -3.43 15.97 15.57
CA LEU A 71 -3.86 15.08 14.48
C LEU A 71 -4.39 15.88 13.29
N ARG A 72 -5.17 16.93 13.56
CA ARG A 72 -5.70 17.82 12.52
C ARG A 72 -4.55 18.54 11.78
N ASP A 73 -3.53 19.00 12.50
CA ASP A 73 -2.35 19.62 11.89
C ASP A 73 -1.60 18.63 10.99
N ILE A 74 -1.36 17.40 11.47
CA ILE A 74 -0.72 16.33 10.69
C ILE A 74 -1.49 16.09 9.38
N ILE A 75 -2.80 15.95 9.46
CA ILE A 75 -3.69 15.67 8.32
C ILE A 75 -3.71 16.84 7.33
N ASN A 76 -3.85 18.08 7.82
CA ASN A 76 -3.89 19.28 6.98
C ASN A 76 -2.56 19.54 6.25
N ARG A 77 -1.43 19.13 6.82
CA ARG A 77 -0.13 19.17 6.14
C ARG A 77 0.06 18.02 5.16
N THR A 78 -0.70 16.95 5.31
CA THR A 78 -0.59 15.76 4.46
C THR A 78 -1.42 15.89 3.19
N TYR A 79 -2.71 16.13 3.33
CA TYR A 79 -3.68 16.07 2.23
C TYR A 79 -3.97 17.46 1.69
N THR A 80 -3.07 17.97 0.87
CA THR A 80 -3.14 19.30 0.25
C THR A 80 -3.17 19.21 -1.27
N GLU A 81 -3.71 20.23 -1.92
CA GLU A 81 -3.64 20.39 -3.38
C GLU A 81 -2.19 20.44 -3.88
N GLU A 82 -1.29 21.05 -3.10
CA GLU A 82 0.14 21.12 -3.44
C GLU A 82 0.77 19.71 -3.54
N VAL A 83 0.43 18.81 -2.62
CA VAL A 83 0.99 17.45 -2.55
C VAL A 83 0.32 16.53 -3.56
N PHE A 84 -1.01 16.63 -3.75
CA PHE A 84 -1.79 15.69 -4.56
C PHE A 84 -2.33 16.26 -5.88
N GLY A 85 -1.94 17.48 -6.24
CA GLY A 85 -2.27 18.09 -7.53
C GLY A 85 -3.74 18.45 -7.74
N THR A 86 -4.61 18.21 -6.75
CA THR A 86 -6.04 18.51 -6.78
C THR A 86 -6.63 18.65 -5.39
N GLN A 87 -7.58 19.57 -5.21
CA GLN A 87 -8.32 19.74 -3.96
C GLN A 87 -9.17 18.51 -3.60
N ALA A 88 -9.62 17.76 -4.60
CA ALA A 88 -10.39 16.54 -4.39
C ALA A 88 -9.57 15.40 -3.80
N ILE A 89 -8.24 15.47 -3.83
CA ILE A 89 -7.25 14.47 -3.39
C ILE A 89 -7.42 13.13 -4.12
N THR A 90 -8.63 12.54 -4.09
CA THR A 90 -8.96 11.26 -4.73
C THR A 90 -10.19 11.40 -5.65
N PRO A 91 -10.09 12.16 -6.74
CA PRO A 91 -11.22 12.36 -7.66
C PRO A 91 -11.67 11.03 -8.29
N VAL A 92 -12.96 10.95 -8.61
CA VAL A 92 -13.57 9.81 -9.29
C VAL A 92 -14.03 10.24 -10.67
N ARG A 93 -13.63 9.46 -11.69
CA ARG A 93 -14.09 9.61 -13.08
C ARG A 93 -14.81 8.35 -13.54
N THR A 94 -15.59 8.41 -14.60
CA THR A 94 -16.41 7.30 -15.07
C THR A 94 -16.06 6.98 -16.53
N LEU A 95 -15.73 5.73 -16.81
CA LEU A 95 -15.51 5.23 -18.17
C LEU A 95 -16.84 5.06 -18.91
N SER A 96 -16.78 5.00 -20.24
CA SER A 96 -17.95 4.86 -21.13
C SER A 96 -18.82 3.65 -20.82
N ASP A 97 -18.23 2.57 -20.28
CA ASP A 97 -18.94 1.36 -19.85
C ASP A 97 -19.53 1.46 -18.42
N GLY A 98 -19.37 2.61 -17.77
CA GLY A 98 -19.89 2.90 -16.43
C GLY A 98 -19.05 2.44 -15.27
N ILE A 99 -17.87 1.81 -15.50
CA ILE A 99 -16.91 1.57 -14.43
C ILE A 99 -16.32 2.93 -13.99
N LYS A 100 -16.26 3.14 -12.70
CA LYS A 100 -15.66 4.33 -12.11
C LYS A 100 -14.20 4.05 -11.74
N ILE A 101 -13.35 5.05 -11.92
CA ILE A 101 -11.94 5.00 -11.50
C ILE A 101 -11.74 6.05 -10.42
N GLN A 102 -11.26 5.64 -9.26
CA GLN A 102 -10.82 6.55 -8.21
C GLN A 102 -9.32 6.75 -8.31
N ALA A 103 -8.89 7.98 -8.57
CA ALA A 103 -7.49 8.34 -8.67
C ALA A 103 -6.85 8.36 -7.28
N LEU A 104 -5.88 7.49 -7.03
CA LEU A 104 -5.07 7.43 -5.82
C LEU A 104 -3.60 7.76 -6.08
N SER A 105 -3.25 8.01 -7.33
CA SER A 105 -1.88 8.08 -7.85
C SER A 105 -1.42 9.50 -8.20
N ASN A 106 -2.10 10.52 -7.68
CA ASN A 106 -1.79 11.93 -7.94
C ASN A 106 -0.70 12.51 -7.02
N GLY A 107 -0.19 11.72 -6.09
CA GLY A 107 0.85 12.14 -5.14
C GLY A 107 2.25 12.26 -5.77
N PRO A 108 3.25 12.62 -4.97
CA PRO A 108 4.60 12.97 -5.46
C PRO A 108 5.30 11.87 -6.26
N THR A 109 4.96 10.59 -6.04
CA THR A 109 5.61 9.48 -6.72
C THR A 109 4.71 8.74 -7.70
N LEU A 110 3.52 9.27 -7.97
CA LEU A 110 2.55 8.74 -8.92
C LEU A 110 2.11 7.30 -8.61
N ALA A 111 2.02 6.97 -7.33
CA ALA A 111 1.51 5.69 -6.85
C ALA A 111 0.59 5.89 -5.63
N PHE A 112 -0.43 5.03 -5.47
CA PHE A 112 -1.36 5.08 -4.33
C PHE A 112 -0.66 5.02 -2.96
N LYS A 113 0.57 4.54 -2.93
CA LYS A 113 1.40 4.47 -1.72
C LYS A 113 1.63 5.83 -1.09
N ASP A 114 1.63 6.91 -1.88
CA ASP A 114 1.75 8.28 -1.40
C ASP A 114 0.64 8.66 -0.42
N MET A 115 -0.59 8.16 -0.63
CA MET A 115 -1.73 8.42 0.23
C MET A 115 -1.47 8.08 1.70
N ALA A 116 -0.78 6.96 1.92
CA ALA A 116 -0.42 6.50 3.26
C ALA A 116 0.97 6.99 3.71
N MET A 117 1.94 7.04 2.80
CA MET A 117 3.32 7.40 3.14
C MET A 117 3.45 8.87 3.54
N GLN A 118 2.75 9.79 2.87
CA GLN A 118 2.77 11.21 3.24
C GLN A 118 2.21 11.43 4.67
N PHE A 119 1.13 10.73 5.02
CA PHE A 119 0.61 10.73 6.38
C PHE A 119 1.64 10.13 7.36
N LEU A 120 2.20 8.98 7.03
CA LEU A 120 3.17 8.28 7.88
C LEU A 120 4.40 9.15 8.17
N GLY A 121 4.91 9.87 7.16
CA GLY A 121 6.05 10.77 7.33
C GLY A 121 5.77 11.90 8.32
N ASN A 122 4.64 12.56 8.22
CA ASN A 122 4.23 13.62 9.13
C ASN A 122 3.93 13.08 10.55
N ALA A 123 3.31 11.91 10.65
CA ALA A 123 3.00 11.28 11.92
C ALA A 123 4.27 10.78 12.64
N PHE A 124 5.24 10.22 11.91
CA PHE A 124 6.56 9.84 12.46
C PHE A 124 7.28 11.03 13.04
N GLU A 125 7.40 12.11 12.26
CA GLU A 125 8.05 13.34 12.72
C GLU A 125 7.42 13.87 14.01
N TYR A 126 6.07 13.88 14.07
CA TYR A 126 5.34 14.30 15.27
C TYR A 126 5.65 13.42 16.48
N VAL A 127 5.53 12.09 16.37
CA VAL A 127 5.72 11.17 17.50
C VAL A 127 7.17 11.16 17.95
N LEU A 128 8.13 11.15 17.03
CA LEU A 128 9.57 11.15 17.36
C LEU A 128 9.99 12.44 18.05
N ASN A 129 9.52 13.60 17.55
CA ASN A 129 9.79 14.89 18.22
C ASN A 129 9.21 14.96 19.63
N LYS A 130 7.99 14.44 19.81
CA LYS A 130 7.32 14.41 21.13
C LYS A 130 8.05 13.51 22.13
N GLU A 131 8.59 12.40 21.66
CA GLU A 131 9.32 11.43 22.50
C GLU A 131 10.82 11.73 22.62
N GLY A 132 11.35 12.69 21.89
CA GLY A 132 12.79 13.00 21.85
C GLY A 132 13.61 11.82 21.28
N LYS A 133 13.05 11.07 20.32
CA LYS A 133 13.65 9.89 19.70
C LYS A 133 14.04 10.13 18.26
N GLU A 134 14.89 9.26 17.76
CA GLU A 134 15.28 9.17 16.35
C GLU A 134 14.94 7.79 15.80
N LEU A 135 14.72 7.72 14.48
CA LEU A 135 14.42 6.49 13.78
C LEU A 135 15.20 6.44 12.46
N ASN A 136 15.96 5.39 12.27
CA ASN A 136 16.71 5.16 11.05
C ASN A 136 16.06 4.05 10.26
N ILE A 137 15.38 4.42 9.19
CA ILE A 137 14.64 3.50 8.34
C ILE A 137 15.61 2.75 7.43
N LEU A 138 15.59 1.44 7.50
CA LEU A 138 16.28 0.56 6.55
C LEU A 138 15.24 -0.24 5.77
N GLY A 139 15.25 -0.09 4.46
CA GLY A 139 14.29 -0.76 3.57
C GLY A 139 14.95 -1.31 2.31
N ALA A 140 14.27 -2.27 1.68
CA ALA A 140 14.56 -2.74 0.34
C ALA A 140 13.39 -2.44 -0.59
N THR A 141 13.68 -2.05 -1.81
CA THR A 141 12.67 -1.65 -2.79
C THR A 141 12.99 -2.15 -4.19
N SER A 142 11.95 -2.44 -4.97
CA SER A 142 12.01 -2.59 -6.43
C SER A 142 11.63 -1.30 -7.18
N GLY A 143 11.37 -0.19 -6.44
CA GLY A 143 11.05 1.13 -7.00
C GLY A 143 9.95 1.88 -6.22
N ASP A 144 8.67 1.51 -6.39
CA ASP A 144 7.53 2.31 -5.93
C ASP A 144 7.44 2.52 -4.41
N THR A 145 7.74 1.50 -3.62
CA THR A 145 7.68 1.63 -2.16
C THR A 145 8.81 2.51 -1.63
N GLY A 146 10.01 2.36 -2.21
CA GLY A 146 11.17 3.16 -1.84
C GLY A 146 10.98 4.63 -2.19
N SER A 147 10.58 4.92 -3.42
CA SER A 147 10.32 6.31 -3.83
C SER A 147 9.25 6.98 -2.96
N ALA A 148 8.14 6.30 -2.68
CA ALA A 148 7.08 6.83 -1.81
C ALA A 148 7.58 7.09 -0.37
N ALA A 149 8.42 6.18 0.17
CA ALA A 149 9.01 6.34 1.50
C ALA A 149 9.97 7.52 1.56
N GLU A 150 10.87 7.64 0.57
CA GLU A 150 11.84 8.73 0.52
C GLU A 150 11.17 10.09 0.38
N TYR A 151 10.20 10.23 -0.54
CA TYR A 151 9.45 11.48 -0.71
C TYR A 151 8.65 11.88 0.53
N ALA A 152 8.14 10.92 1.29
CA ALA A 152 7.42 11.18 2.53
C ALA A 152 8.33 11.56 3.71
N LEU A 153 9.56 11.03 3.72
CA LEU A 153 10.47 11.15 4.86
C LEU A 153 11.62 12.14 4.63
N ARG A 154 11.81 12.62 3.38
CA ARG A 154 12.84 13.62 3.06
C ARG A 154 12.68 14.87 3.92
N GLY A 155 13.77 15.35 4.48
CA GLY A 155 13.81 16.55 5.31
C GLY A 155 13.10 16.44 6.66
N LYS A 156 12.55 15.27 7.04
CA LYS A 156 11.89 15.06 8.33
C LYS A 156 12.91 14.98 9.45
N LYS A 157 12.66 15.71 10.54
CA LYS A 157 13.52 15.71 11.72
C LYS A 157 13.46 14.37 12.45
N GLY A 158 14.62 13.90 12.90
CA GLY A 158 14.72 12.64 13.65
C GLY A 158 14.55 11.37 12.80
N VAL A 159 14.52 11.49 11.46
CA VAL A 159 14.40 10.36 10.57
C VAL A 159 15.53 10.36 9.54
N ASN A 160 16.25 9.24 9.41
CA ASN A 160 17.12 8.98 8.27
C ASN A 160 16.57 7.78 7.50
N VAL A 161 16.77 7.76 6.18
CA VAL A 161 16.28 6.70 5.28
C VAL A 161 17.47 6.09 4.55
N PHE A 162 17.66 4.80 4.71
CA PHE A 162 18.63 3.97 4.00
C PHE A 162 17.83 3.00 3.13
N MET A 163 17.78 3.27 1.82
CA MET A 163 16.98 2.47 0.89
C MET A 163 17.89 1.66 -0.03
N LEU A 164 17.74 0.33 0.06
CA LEU A 164 18.46 -0.62 -0.77
C LEU A 164 17.63 -0.93 -2.02
N SER A 165 18.29 -0.93 -3.17
CA SER A 165 17.69 -1.34 -4.45
C SER A 165 18.66 -2.20 -5.25
N PRO A 166 18.18 -3.13 -6.09
CA PRO A 166 19.05 -3.94 -6.94
C PRO A 166 19.67 -3.08 -8.04
N GLU A 167 21.01 -3.13 -8.17
CA GLU A 167 21.75 -2.36 -9.16
C GLU A 167 21.24 -2.62 -10.59
N GLY A 168 20.87 -1.54 -11.30
CA GLY A 168 20.45 -1.58 -12.68
C GLY A 168 19.12 -2.29 -12.98
N LYS A 169 18.31 -2.65 -11.96
CA LYS A 169 17.07 -3.42 -12.18
C LYS A 169 15.79 -2.57 -12.14
N MET A 170 15.84 -1.37 -11.59
CA MET A 170 14.70 -0.43 -11.63
C MET A 170 14.62 0.27 -12.99
N SER A 171 13.42 0.74 -13.37
CA SER A 171 13.25 1.59 -14.55
C SER A 171 14.03 2.90 -14.41
N ALA A 172 14.35 3.57 -15.53
CA ALA A 172 15.04 4.85 -15.51
C ALA A 172 14.26 5.89 -14.70
N PHE A 173 12.95 5.93 -14.85
CA PHE A 173 12.06 6.83 -14.13
C PHE A 173 12.09 6.55 -12.60
N GLN A 174 11.98 5.30 -12.17
CA GLN A 174 12.04 4.94 -10.74
C GLN A 174 13.39 5.28 -10.11
N ARG A 175 14.50 5.01 -10.82
CA ARG A 175 15.84 5.42 -10.38
C ARG A 175 15.93 6.93 -10.21
N ALA A 176 15.45 7.66 -11.20
CA ALA A 176 15.47 9.12 -11.16
C ALA A 176 14.64 9.68 -10.00
N GLN A 177 13.45 9.11 -9.73
CA GLN A 177 12.65 9.51 -8.58
C GLN A 177 13.41 9.41 -7.26
N MET A 178 14.16 8.33 -7.05
CA MET A 178 14.88 8.10 -5.79
C MET A 178 16.23 8.81 -5.78
N PHE A 179 17.04 8.59 -6.81
CA PHE A 179 18.44 9.00 -6.78
C PHE A 179 18.65 10.50 -7.03
N SER A 180 17.64 11.20 -7.57
CA SER A 180 17.69 12.66 -7.72
C SER A 180 17.49 13.43 -6.40
N LEU A 181 17.04 12.74 -5.33
CA LEU A 181 16.86 13.37 -4.03
C LEU A 181 18.22 13.73 -3.41
N GLN A 182 18.38 15.00 -3.05
CA GLN A 182 19.62 15.53 -2.47
C GLN A 182 19.51 15.83 -0.95
N ASP A 183 18.39 15.48 -0.33
CA ASP A 183 18.13 15.68 1.08
C ASP A 183 19.16 14.91 1.94
N ALA A 184 19.72 15.56 2.95
CA ALA A 184 20.81 15.00 3.74
C ALA A 184 20.44 13.69 4.48
N ASN A 185 19.16 13.51 4.80
CA ASN A 185 18.64 12.34 5.50
C ASN A 185 18.21 11.19 4.59
N ILE A 186 18.39 11.29 3.26
CA ILE A 186 18.08 10.23 2.31
C ILE A 186 19.37 9.60 1.80
N HIS A 187 19.48 8.27 1.92
CA HIS A 187 20.66 7.50 1.53
C HIS A 187 20.25 6.35 0.62
N ASN A 188 20.50 6.50 -0.69
CA ASN A 188 20.26 5.48 -1.69
C ASN A 188 21.46 4.55 -1.83
N ILE A 189 21.22 3.24 -1.73
CA ILE A 189 22.24 2.17 -1.78
C ILE A 189 21.84 1.18 -2.87
N ALA A 190 22.59 1.13 -3.96
CA ALA A 190 22.40 0.15 -5.02
C ALA A 190 23.27 -1.07 -4.73
N VAL A 191 22.65 -2.23 -4.59
CA VAL A 191 23.31 -3.50 -4.27
C VAL A 191 23.56 -4.28 -5.55
N GLU A 192 24.80 -4.74 -5.77
CA GLU A 192 25.17 -5.66 -6.85
C GLU A 192 24.51 -7.02 -6.60
N GLY A 193 23.25 -7.18 -7.06
CA GLY A 193 22.44 -8.38 -6.83
C GLY A 193 21.01 -8.21 -7.32
N MET A 194 20.14 -9.06 -6.79
CA MET A 194 18.72 -9.07 -7.06
C MET A 194 17.94 -8.41 -5.91
N PHE A 195 16.64 -8.20 -6.07
CA PHE A 195 15.80 -7.63 -5.02
C PHE A 195 15.78 -8.48 -3.74
N ASP A 196 15.81 -9.81 -3.89
CA ASP A 196 15.87 -10.73 -2.75
C ASP A 196 17.16 -10.57 -1.94
N ASP A 197 18.30 -10.28 -2.61
CA ASP A 197 19.57 -9.98 -1.93
C ASP A 197 19.46 -8.72 -1.09
N CYS A 198 18.78 -7.66 -1.60
CA CYS A 198 18.52 -6.46 -0.84
C CYS A 198 17.66 -6.74 0.42
N GLN A 199 16.62 -7.58 0.27
CA GLN A 199 15.77 -8.00 1.38
C GLN A 199 16.53 -8.82 2.42
N ASP A 200 17.42 -9.69 1.98
CA ASP A 200 18.22 -10.53 2.88
C ASP A 200 19.23 -9.68 3.68
N ILE A 201 19.85 -8.68 3.07
CA ILE A 201 20.66 -7.69 3.80
C ILE A 201 19.81 -6.97 4.86
N VAL A 202 18.61 -6.48 4.50
CA VAL A 202 17.71 -5.81 5.46
C VAL A 202 17.38 -6.74 6.62
N LYS A 203 17.03 -8.00 6.35
CA LYS A 203 16.76 -9.03 7.38
C LYS A 203 17.99 -9.27 8.27
N ALA A 204 19.18 -9.39 7.68
CA ALA A 204 20.41 -9.60 8.42
C ALA A 204 20.72 -8.46 9.38
N VAL A 205 20.50 -7.21 8.95
CA VAL A 205 20.67 -6.02 9.81
C VAL A 205 19.59 -5.97 10.90
N GLN A 206 18.33 -6.25 10.57
CA GLN A 206 17.21 -6.28 11.52
C GLN A 206 17.35 -7.37 12.59
N ASN A 207 17.98 -8.49 12.24
CA ASN A 207 18.21 -9.62 13.16
C ASN A 207 19.43 -9.38 14.09
N ASP A 208 20.29 -8.42 13.79
CA ASP A 208 21.35 -7.98 14.70
C ASP A 208 20.75 -7.06 15.78
N ALA A 209 20.33 -7.66 16.89
CA ALA A 209 19.61 -6.96 17.96
C ALA A 209 20.44 -5.81 18.58
N GLU A 210 21.75 -5.98 18.70
CA GLU A 210 22.65 -4.95 19.26
C GLU A 210 22.75 -3.76 18.28
N PHE A 211 23.01 -4.01 17.00
CA PHE A 211 23.07 -2.98 15.98
C PHE A 211 21.73 -2.25 15.84
N LYS A 212 20.64 -2.99 15.76
CA LYS A 212 19.28 -2.46 15.66
C LYS A 212 18.95 -1.52 16.83
N ALA A 213 19.26 -1.93 18.05
CA ALA A 213 19.01 -1.12 19.24
C ALA A 213 19.90 0.13 19.29
N LYS A 214 21.21 -0.04 19.01
CA LYS A 214 22.18 1.05 19.05
C LYS A 214 21.91 2.16 18.03
N TYR A 215 21.47 1.79 16.82
CA TYR A 215 21.25 2.72 15.72
C TYR A 215 19.76 2.97 15.46
N HIS A 216 18.87 2.60 16.35
CA HIS A 216 17.42 2.78 16.25
C HIS A 216 16.85 2.39 14.87
N ILE A 217 17.23 1.19 14.38
CA ILE A 217 16.86 0.72 13.04
C ILE A 217 15.39 0.33 13.03
N GLY A 218 14.61 1.00 12.19
CA GLY A 218 13.21 0.71 11.91
C GLY A 218 12.96 0.39 10.44
N THR A 219 11.70 0.25 10.07
CA THR A 219 11.29 -0.02 8.69
C THR A 219 9.97 0.66 8.36
N VAL A 220 9.77 0.97 7.08
CA VAL A 220 8.49 1.39 6.51
C VAL A 220 8.03 0.31 5.53
N ASN A 221 7.28 -0.65 6.02
CA ASN A 221 6.75 -1.75 5.21
C ASN A 221 5.23 -1.66 5.05
N SER A 222 4.67 -2.48 4.17
CA SER A 222 3.23 -2.49 3.88
C SER A 222 2.36 -2.89 5.07
N ILE A 223 2.94 -3.51 6.10
CA ILE A 223 2.21 -3.99 7.28
C ILE A 223 2.01 -2.94 8.37
N ASN A 224 2.68 -1.78 8.29
CA ASN A 224 2.52 -0.72 9.27
C ASN A 224 1.05 -0.29 9.37
N TRP A 225 0.50 -0.26 10.58
CA TRP A 225 -0.91 0.07 10.80
C TRP A 225 -1.26 1.50 10.37
N GLY A 226 -0.34 2.45 10.53
CA GLY A 226 -0.52 3.83 10.06
C GLY A 226 -0.77 3.90 8.55
N ARG A 227 -0.18 2.97 7.78
CA ARG A 227 -0.46 2.86 6.35
C ARG A 227 -1.86 2.33 6.07
N ILE A 228 -2.33 1.38 6.86
CA ILE A 228 -3.66 0.80 6.68
C ILE A 228 -4.75 1.83 7.01
N VAL A 229 -4.64 2.53 8.15
CA VAL A 229 -5.67 3.49 8.55
C VAL A 229 -5.78 4.67 7.57
N ALA A 230 -4.67 5.14 7.02
CA ALA A 230 -4.67 6.17 5.99
C ALA A 230 -5.40 5.72 4.71
N GLN A 231 -5.33 4.43 4.40
CA GLN A 231 -6.02 3.86 3.24
C GLN A 231 -7.52 3.65 3.49
N VAL A 232 -7.96 3.47 4.73
CA VAL A 232 -9.40 3.39 5.05
C VAL A 232 -10.14 4.64 4.58
N VAL A 233 -9.52 5.81 4.71
CA VAL A 233 -10.14 7.12 4.38
C VAL A 233 -10.63 7.18 2.94
N TYR A 234 -9.82 6.77 1.97
CA TYR A 234 -10.21 6.91 0.57
C TYR A 234 -11.31 5.93 0.13
N TYR A 235 -11.60 4.86 0.88
CA TYR A 235 -12.79 4.05 0.64
C TYR A 235 -14.07 4.83 0.97
N PHE A 236 -14.07 5.57 2.09
CA PHE A 236 -15.19 6.48 2.40
C PHE A 236 -15.32 7.56 1.33
N ALA A 237 -14.22 8.24 0.97
CA ALA A 237 -14.24 9.27 -0.08
C ALA A 237 -14.72 8.71 -1.43
N GLY A 238 -14.22 7.55 -1.85
CA GLY A 238 -14.63 6.89 -3.09
C GLY A 238 -16.10 6.50 -3.10
N TYR A 239 -16.60 6.00 -1.97
CA TYR A 239 -18.01 5.70 -1.79
C TYR A 239 -18.88 6.97 -1.95
N PHE A 240 -18.53 8.05 -1.25
CA PHE A 240 -19.30 9.31 -1.33
C PHE A 240 -19.26 9.91 -2.74
N ASN A 241 -18.12 9.87 -3.42
CA ASN A 241 -17.97 10.38 -4.77
C ASN A 241 -18.66 9.52 -5.85
N ALA A 242 -18.89 8.24 -5.56
CA ALA A 242 -19.51 7.30 -6.49
C ALA A 242 -21.03 7.19 -6.34
N THR A 243 -21.61 7.72 -5.24
CA THR A 243 -23.02 7.57 -4.87
C THR A 243 -23.66 8.91 -4.54
N SER A 244 -24.97 9.01 -4.71
CA SER A 244 -25.78 10.19 -4.35
C SER A 244 -26.41 10.08 -2.95
N SER A 245 -26.57 8.86 -2.46
CA SER A 245 -27.15 8.59 -1.13
C SER A 245 -26.47 7.40 -0.45
N ASN A 246 -26.63 7.28 0.88
CA ASN A 246 -26.10 6.15 1.65
C ASN A 246 -27.02 4.91 1.63
N ASP A 247 -28.09 4.90 0.79
CA ASP A 247 -28.89 3.71 0.47
C ASP A 247 -28.26 2.88 -0.66
N GLU A 248 -27.41 3.52 -1.45
CA GLU A 248 -26.68 2.88 -2.53
C GLU A 248 -25.54 2.02 -1.99
N LYS A 249 -25.20 0.94 -2.71
CA LYS A 249 -24.05 0.10 -2.45
C LYS A 249 -23.04 0.22 -3.58
N VAL A 250 -21.78 0.15 -3.26
CA VAL A 250 -20.66 0.22 -4.21
C VAL A 250 -19.75 -0.97 -4.02
N SER A 251 -19.29 -1.56 -5.11
CA SER A 251 -18.20 -2.52 -5.09
C SER A 251 -16.87 -1.82 -5.41
N PHE A 252 -15.81 -2.19 -4.72
CA PHE A 252 -14.47 -1.71 -5.01
C PHE A 252 -13.65 -2.81 -5.66
N CYS A 253 -13.08 -2.52 -6.83
CA CYS A 253 -12.12 -3.40 -7.49
C CYS A 253 -10.70 -2.90 -7.20
N VAL A 254 -9.89 -3.78 -6.63
CA VAL A 254 -8.60 -3.41 -6.06
C VAL A 254 -7.49 -4.25 -6.69
N PRO A 255 -6.61 -3.63 -7.53
CA PRO A 255 -5.36 -4.27 -7.91
C PRO A 255 -4.56 -4.60 -6.65
N SER A 256 -4.25 -5.89 -6.41
CA SER A 256 -3.78 -6.32 -5.11
C SER A 256 -2.60 -7.29 -5.20
N GLY A 257 -1.50 -6.92 -4.52
CA GLY A 257 -0.34 -7.79 -4.25
C GLY A 257 -0.25 -8.12 -2.76
N ASN A 258 0.23 -7.19 -1.94
CA ASN A 258 0.41 -7.34 -0.49
C ASN A 258 -0.87 -7.29 0.35
N PHE A 259 -2.02 -7.22 -0.28
CA PHE A 259 -3.33 -7.16 0.37
C PHE A 259 -3.60 -5.91 1.23
N GLY A 260 -2.68 -4.96 1.33
CA GLY A 260 -2.81 -3.78 2.19
C GLY A 260 -3.98 -2.88 1.81
N ASN A 261 -4.09 -2.55 0.53
CA ASN A 261 -5.15 -1.70 0.01
C ASN A 261 -6.54 -2.34 0.22
N VAL A 262 -6.75 -3.55 -0.22
CA VAL A 262 -8.06 -4.21 -0.07
C VAL A 262 -8.38 -4.57 1.39
N CYS A 263 -7.37 -4.78 2.24
CA CYS A 263 -7.56 -4.91 3.70
C CYS A 263 -8.16 -3.63 4.30
N ALA A 264 -7.73 -2.45 3.86
CA ALA A 264 -8.34 -1.18 4.27
C ALA A 264 -9.81 -1.09 3.82
N GLY A 265 -10.14 -1.58 2.63
CA GLY A 265 -11.52 -1.72 2.17
C GLY A 265 -12.36 -2.67 3.02
N HIS A 266 -11.77 -3.81 3.44
CA HIS A 266 -12.40 -4.73 4.38
C HIS A 266 -12.71 -4.03 5.71
N ILE A 267 -11.76 -3.27 6.25
CA ILE A 267 -11.96 -2.52 7.49
C ILE A 267 -13.06 -1.46 7.33
N ALA A 268 -13.05 -0.68 6.24
CA ALA A 268 -14.10 0.30 5.96
C ALA A 268 -15.49 -0.34 5.92
N ARG A 269 -15.60 -1.53 5.28
CA ARG A 269 -16.84 -2.30 5.26
C ARG A 269 -17.25 -2.79 6.65
N GLN A 270 -16.29 -3.26 7.47
CA GLN A 270 -16.54 -3.65 8.85
C GLN A 270 -16.94 -2.45 9.74
N MET A 271 -16.53 -1.23 9.40
CA MET A 271 -16.96 0.00 10.07
C MET A 271 -18.40 0.41 9.72
N GLY A 272 -19.02 -0.22 8.72
CA GLY A 272 -20.40 0.08 8.31
C GLY A 272 -20.53 0.85 6.99
N LEU A 273 -19.42 1.08 6.27
CA LEU A 273 -19.49 1.64 4.90
C LEU A 273 -20.27 0.67 3.98
N PRO A 274 -21.28 1.14 3.21
CA PRO A 274 -22.10 0.28 2.37
C PRO A 274 -21.36 -0.27 1.14
N ILE A 275 -20.33 -1.06 1.38
CA ILE A 275 -19.59 -1.79 0.35
C ILE A 275 -20.33 -3.09 0.05
N HIS A 276 -20.71 -3.27 -1.22
CA HIS A 276 -21.35 -4.50 -1.69
C HIS A 276 -20.32 -5.62 -1.77
N ARG A 277 -19.33 -5.47 -2.63
CA ARG A 277 -18.25 -6.46 -2.80
C ARG A 277 -16.87 -5.79 -2.79
N LEU A 278 -15.88 -6.55 -2.36
CA LEU A 278 -14.47 -6.26 -2.52
C LEU A 278 -13.91 -7.22 -3.58
N ILE A 279 -13.56 -6.68 -4.73
CA ILE A 279 -13.10 -7.44 -5.89
C ILE A 279 -11.58 -7.40 -5.89
N VAL A 280 -10.96 -8.53 -5.59
CA VAL A 280 -9.50 -8.68 -5.58
C VAL A 280 -9.02 -9.01 -6.98
N ALA A 281 -8.30 -8.07 -7.60
CA ALA A 281 -7.69 -8.29 -8.91
C ALA A 281 -6.21 -8.65 -8.73
N THR A 282 -5.81 -9.81 -9.25
CA THR A 282 -4.41 -10.24 -9.28
C THR A 282 -3.85 -10.22 -10.71
N ASN A 283 -2.53 -10.23 -10.82
CA ASN A 283 -1.85 -10.55 -12.07
C ASN A 283 -1.58 -12.06 -12.17
N GLU A 284 -0.56 -12.48 -12.92
CA GLU A 284 -0.14 -13.88 -13.05
C GLU A 284 0.25 -14.50 -11.70
N ASN A 285 0.63 -13.67 -10.72
CA ASN A 285 0.87 -14.08 -9.34
C ASN A 285 -0.45 -14.16 -8.58
N ASP A 286 -1.16 -15.24 -8.75
CA ASP A 286 -2.57 -15.44 -8.44
C ASP A 286 -2.86 -16.07 -7.07
N VAL A 287 -1.94 -16.01 -6.12
CA VAL A 287 -2.10 -16.66 -4.80
C VAL A 287 -3.37 -16.22 -4.05
N LEU A 288 -3.75 -14.94 -4.19
CA LEU A 288 -4.98 -14.42 -3.58
C LEU A 288 -6.22 -14.88 -4.36
N ASP A 289 -6.20 -14.85 -5.69
CA ASP A 289 -7.31 -15.35 -6.53
C ASP A 289 -7.56 -16.83 -6.25
N GLU A 290 -6.52 -17.64 -6.12
CA GLU A 290 -6.63 -19.03 -5.71
C GLU A 290 -7.34 -19.17 -4.37
N PHE A 291 -6.93 -18.39 -3.35
CA PHE A 291 -7.56 -18.46 -2.04
C PHE A 291 -9.04 -18.07 -2.09
N PHE A 292 -9.38 -16.96 -2.70
CA PHE A 292 -10.77 -16.49 -2.74
C PHE A 292 -11.70 -17.41 -3.55
N LYS A 293 -11.17 -18.23 -4.44
CA LYS A 293 -11.94 -19.24 -5.20
C LYS A 293 -12.00 -20.61 -4.54
N THR A 294 -10.93 -21.01 -3.83
CA THR A 294 -10.77 -22.40 -3.38
C THR A 294 -10.54 -22.56 -1.88
N GLY A 295 -10.27 -21.51 -1.17
CA GLY A 295 -9.84 -21.55 0.24
C GLY A 295 -8.36 -21.90 0.42
N ALA A 296 -7.65 -22.30 -0.63
CA ALA A 296 -6.23 -22.69 -0.56
C ALA A 296 -5.32 -21.46 -0.67
N TYR A 297 -4.52 -21.20 0.37
CA TYR A 297 -3.48 -20.19 0.36
C TYR A 297 -2.12 -20.87 0.29
N ARG A 298 -1.51 -20.85 -0.89
CA ARG A 298 -0.25 -21.55 -1.20
C ARG A 298 0.79 -20.56 -1.75
N PRO A 299 1.47 -19.78 -0.89
CA PRO A 299 2.53 -18.89 -1.32
C PRO A 299 3.60 -19.64 -2.12
N ARG A 300 4.01 -19.07 -3.23
CA ARG A 300 5.06 -19.62 -4.09
C ARG A 300 6.41 -19.08 -3.65
N ASN A 301 7.46 -19.85 -3.91
CA ASN A 301 8.84 -19.39 -3.71
C ASN A 301 9.23 -18.38 -4.82
N SER A 302 10.40 -17.74 -4.68
CA SER A 302 10.91 -16.76 -5.65
C SER A 302 11.06 -17.33 -7.07
N GLU A 303 11.41 -18.61 -7.22
CA GLU A 303 11.57 -19.26 -8.53
C GLU A 303 10.24 -19.43 -9.29
N HIS A 304 9.12 -19.45 -8.56
CA HIS A 304 7.77 -19.59 -9.11
C HIS A 304 6.96 -18.29 -9.07
N THR A 305 7.58 -17.19 -8.69
CA THR A 305 6.98 -15.85 -8.78
C THR A 305 7.27 -15.29 -10.17
N HIS A 306 6.20 -14.89 -10.87
CA HIS A 306 6.31 -14.31 -12.21
C HIS A 306 6.79 -12.87 -12.14
N VAL A 307 7.71 -12.49 -13.02
CA VAL A 307 8.03 -11.09 -13.30
C VAL A 307 7.07 -10.61 -14.38
N THR A 308 6.27 -9.59 -14.07
CA THR A 308 5.17 -9.14 -14.94
C THR A 308 5.29 -7.67 -15.32
N SER A 309 4.41 -7.22 -16.22
CA SER A 309 4.26 -5.80 -16.58
C SER A 309 3.43 -4.98 -15.58
N SER A 310 2.91 -5.62 -14.51
CA SER A 310 2.33 -4.94 -13.34
C SER A 310 3.12 -5.27 -12.06
N PRO A 311 4.39 -4.83 -11.98
CA PRO A 311 5.39 -5.37 -11.05
C PRO A 311 5.08 -5.11 -9.56
N SER A 312 4.29 -4.11 -9.21
CA SER A 312 3.89 -3.88 -7.82
C SER A 312 2.98 -4.96 -7.25
N MET A 313 2.44 -5.82 -8.11
CA MET A 313 1.61 -6.97 -7.77
C MET A 313 2.36 -8.31 -7.90
N ASP A 314 3.67 -8.30 -8.19
CA ASP A 314 4.52 -9.51 -8.27
C ASP A 314 4.83 -10.04 -6.86
N ILE A 315 3.77 -10.49 -6.19
CA ILE A 315 3.78 -10.90 -4.79
C ILE A 315 3.20 -12.31 -4.68
N SER A 316 3.97 -13.22 -4.11
CA SER A 316 3.54 -14.57 -3.82
C SER A 316 3.12 -14.80 -2.37
N LYS A 317 3.55 -13.94 -1.46
CA LYS A 317 3.18 -13.97 -0.04
C LYS A 317 2.62 -12.61 0.37
N ALA A 318 1.30 -12.49 0.37
CA ALA A 318 0.60 -11.25 0.68
C ALA A 318 0.69 -10.92 2.18
N SER A 319 1.53 -9.95 2.54
CA SER A 319 1.91 -9.67 3.93
C SER A 319 0.74 -9.21 4.83
N ASN A 320 -0.26 -8.49 4.28
CA ASN A 320 -1.41 -8.02 5.06
C ASN A 320 -2.58 -9.01 5.09
N PHE A 321 -2.48 -10.12 4.37
CA PHE A 321 -3.55 -11.12 4.31
C PHE A 321 -3.83 -11.74 5.68
N GLU A 322 -2.83 -11.83 6.55
CA GLU A 322 -2.95 -12.28 7.94
C GLU A 322 -4.04 -11.54 8.72
N ARG A 323 -4.22 -10.22 8.50
CA ARG A 323 -5.28 -9.44 9.17
C ARG A 323 -6.68 -9.88 8.77
N PHE A 324 -6.89 -10.17 7.50
CA PHE A 324 -8.17 -10.67 7.03
C PHE A 324 -8.44 -12.11 7.55
N VAL A 325 -7.44 -12.98 7.47
CA VAL A 325 -7.59 -14.35 7.99
C VAL A 325 -7.83 -14.34 9.50
N PHE A 326 -7.23 -13.42 10.26
CA PHE A 326 -7.52 -13.23 11.66
C PHE A 326 -9.01 -12.91 11.91
N ASP A 327 -9.59 -11.97 11.17
CA ASP A 327 -11.03 -11.69 11.25
C ASP A 327 -11.88 -12.89 10.77
N LEU A 328 -11.45 -13.59 9.72
CA LEU A 328 -12.12 -14.78 9.18
C LEU A 328 -12.21 -15.91 10.20
N MET A 329 -11.16 -16.07 11.00
CA MET A 329 -11.06 -17.05 12.09
C MET A 329 -11.54 -16.51 13.45
N ASP A 330 -12.47 -15.54 13.43
CA ASP A 330 -13.08 -14.92 14.61
C ASP A 330 -12.07 -14.38 15.64
N ARG A 331 -10.90 -13.96 15.13
CA ARG A 331 -9.78 -13.39 15.89
C ARG A 331 -9.11 -14.39 16.86
N ASP A 332 -9.11 -15.66 16.49
CA ASP A 332 -8.38 -16.70 17.22
C ASP A 332 -6.88 -16.62 16.90
N ALA A 333 -6.11 -16.12 17.87
CA ALA A 333 -4.66 -15.92 17.72
C ALA A 333 -3.88 -17.24 17.67
N ASP A 334 -4.36 -18.30 18.30
CA ASP A 334 -3.67 -19.60 18.30
C ASP A 334 -3.86 -20.30 16.94
N GLU A 335 -5.03 -20.16 16.35
CA GLU A 335 -5.27 -20.62 14.99
C GLU A 335 -4.36 -19.87 13.99
N ILE A 336 -4.23 -18.55 14.12
CA ILE A 336 -3.33 -17.77 13.25
C ILE A 336 -1.87 -18.18 13.39
N LYS A 337 -1.39 -18.46 14.61
CA LYS A 337 -0.03 -19.00 14.81
C LYS A 337 0.18 -20.28 14.03
N THR A 338 -0.80 -21.18 14.10
CA THR A 338 -0.78 -22.48 13.43
C THR A 338 -0.74 -22.29 11.90
N LEU A 339 -1.66 -21.52 11.34
CA LEU A 339 -1.74 -21.25 9.91
C LEU A 339 -0.46 -20.56 9.37
N TRP A 340 0.07 -19.57 10.10
CA TRP A 340 1.28 -18.86 9.64
C TRP A 340 2.57 -19.68 9.85
N ALA A 341 2.59 -20.65 10.75
CA ALA A 341 3.66 -21.65 10.83
C ALA A 341 3.70 -22.53 9.56
N GLU A 342 2.53 -22.97 9.07
CA GLU A 342 2.43 -23.71 7.80
C GLU A 342 2.85 -22.84 6.59
N VAL A 343 2.48 -21.56 6.56
CA VAL A 343 2.98 -20.61 5.56
C VAL A 343 4.49 -20.46 5.64
N GLY A 344 5.04 -20.35 6.85
CA GLY A 344 6.48 -20.23 7.08
C GLY A 344 7.27 -21.48 6.65
N SER A 345 6.65 -22.66 6.75
CA SER A 345 7.25 -23.93 6.29
C SER A 345 7.12 -24.15 4.75
N GLY A 346 6.46 -23.24 4.05
CA GLY A 346 6.24 -23.34 2.59
C GLY A 346 5.06 -24.22 2.17
N LYS A 347 4.27 -24.76 3.11
CA LYS A 347 3.11 -25.61 2.81
C LYS A 347 1.85 -24.82 2.48
N GLY A 348 1.67 -23.66 3.16
CA GLY A 348 0.40 -22.93 3.12
C GLY A 348 -0.73 -23.62 3.88
N PHE A 349 -1.98 -23.21 3.66
CA PHE A 349 -3.15 -23.75 4.35
C PHE A 349 -4.38 -23.80 3.44
N ASN A 350 -5.45 -24.48 3.88
CA ASN A 350 -6.73 -24.53 3.20
C ASN A 350 -7.87 -24.23 4.18
N LEU A 351 -8.69 -23.22 3.86
CA LEU A 351 -9.86 -22.78 4.60
C LEU A 351 -11.13 -22.86 3.73
N GLU A 352 -11.25 -23.90 2.88
CA GLU A 352 -12.42 -24.13 2.02
C GLU A 352 -13.75 -24.07 2.80
N PHE A 353 -13.76 -24.58 4.03
CA PHE A 353 -14.92 -24.52 4.91
C PHE A 353 -15.41 -23.10 5.22
N ALA A 354 -14.53 -22.09 5.14
CA ALA A 354 -14.83 -20.71 5.42
C ALA A 354 -15.26 -19.91 4.18
N LEU A 355 -15.24 -20.47 2.97
CA LEU A 355 -15.56 -19.76 1.73
C LEU A 355 -16.94 -19.10 1.74
N ASN A 356 -17.95 -19.76 2.32
CA ASN A 356 -19.25 -19.13 2.47
C ASN A 356 -19.20 -17.84 3.30
N LYS A 357 -18.42 -17.81 4.39
CA LYS A 357 -18.20 -16.62 5.21
C LYS A 357 -17.44 -15.54 4.42
N VAL A 358 -16.41 -15.94 3.66
CA VAL A 358 -15.64 -15.05 2.76
C VAL A 358 -16.56 -14.35 1.76
N HIS A 359 -17.42 -15.06 1.08
CA HIS A 359 -18.27 -14.51 0.02
C HIS A 359 -19.51 -13.79 0.56
N GLN A 360 -20.25 -14.42 1.45
CA GLN A 360 -21.56 -13.90 1.89
C GLN A 360 -21.42 -12.85 3.01
N GLN A 361 -20.56 -13.11 4.00
CA GLN A 361 -20.40 -12.18 5.13
C GLN A 361 -19.43 -11.03 4.80
N TYR A 362 -18.27 -11.35 4.20
CA TYR A 362 -17.23 -10.36 3.91
C TYR A 362 -17.28 -9.79 2.50
N GLY A 363 -18.06 -10.38 1.59
CA GLY A 363 -18.32 -9.85 0.24
C GLY A 363 -17.11 -9.91 -0.69
N PHE A 364 -16.14 -10.78 -0.46
CA PHE A 364 -14.99 -10.93 -1.34
C PHE A 364 -15.31 -11.76 -2.58
N VAL A 365 -14.83 -11.27 -3.71
CA VAL A 365 -14.72 -12.00 -4.98
C VAL A 365 -13.38 -11.68 -5.61
N SER A 366 -12.92 -12.49 -6.57
CA SER A 366 -11.60 -12.28 -7.17
C SER A 366 -11.54 -12.66 -8.64
N GLY A 367 -10.49 -12.20 -9.28
CA GLY A 367 -10.16 -12.57 -10.64
C GLY A 367 -8.68 -12.33 -10.93
N LYS A 368 -8.21 -12.91 -12.05
CA LYS A 368 -6.84 -12.84 -12.52
C LYS A 368 -6.76 -12.15 -13.88
N SER A 369 -5.73 -11.38 -14.09
CA SER A 369 -5.36 -10.75 -15.35
C SER A 369 -3.98 -11.24 -15.82
N THR A 370 -3.79 -11.33 -17.13
CA THR A 370 -2.51 -11.69 -17.75
C THR A 370 -1.94 -10.51 -18.52
N HIS A 371 -0.69 -10.61 -18.95
CA HIS A 371 -0.06 -9.57 -19.79
C HIS A 371 -0.91 -9.24 -21.03
N ALA A 372 -1.40 -10.25 -21.74
CA ALA A 372 -2.29 -10.03 -22.89
C ALA A 372 -3.60 -9.30 -22.52
N ASN A 373 -4.17 -9.61 -21.35
CA ASN A 373 -5.36 -8.92 -20.85
C ASN A 373 -5.06 -7.45 -20.53
N ARG A 374 -3.92 -7.16 -19.90
CA ARG A 374 -3.47 -5.79 -19.60
C ARG A 374 -3.35 -4.95 -20.86
N LEU A 375 -2.61 -5.44 -21.86
CA LEU A 375 -2.43 -4.73 -23.13
C LEU A 375 -3.78 -4.48 -23.82
N ALA A 376 -4.64 -5.49 -23.89
CA ALA A 376 -5.98 -5.36 -24.49
C ALA A 376 -6.84 -4.34 -23.74
N THR A 377 -6.77 -4.32 -22.39
CA THR A 377 -7.56 -3.39 -21.56
C THR A 377 -7.06 -1.96 -21.70
N ILE A 378 -5.73 -1.73 -21.66
CA ILE A 378 -5.12 -0.40 -21.90
C ILE A 378 -5.55 0.12 -23.27
N LYS A 379 -5.41 -0.70 -24.32
CA LYS A 379 -5.80 -0.33 -25.67
C LYS A 379 -7.29 0.01 -25.76
N GLN A 380 -8.15 -0.80 -25.19
CA GLN A 380 -9.60 -0.58 -25.23
C GLN A 380 -9.99 0.73 -24.52
N VAL A 381 -9.45 1.01 -23.34
CA VAL A 381 -9.72 2.27 -22.61
C VAL A 381 -9.21 3.47 -23.41
N TYR A 382 -8.01 3.36 -23.99
CA TYR A 382 -7.46 4.43 -24.82
C TYR A 382 -8.33 4.72 -26.06
N GLU A 383 -8.80 3.68 -26.76
CA GLU A 383 -9.62 3.84 -27.98
C GLU A 383 -11.03 4.34 -27.67
N GLN A 384 -11.64 3.93 -26.55
CA GLN A 384 -13.02 4.25 -26.21
C GLN A 384 -13.18 5.51 -25.37
N ASP A 385 -12.28 5.72 -24.43
CA ASP A 385 -12.38 6.79 -23.43
C ASP A 385 -11.29 7.88 -23.59
N HIS A 386 -10.32 7.67 -24.48
CA HIS A 386 -9.17 8.56 -24.72
C HIS A 386 -8.31 8.76 -23.45
N GLU A 387 -8.28 7.75 -22.58
CA GLU A 387 -7.49 7.74 -21.35
C GLU A 387 -6.37 6.71 -21.41
N LEU A 388 -5.21 7.05 -20.85
CA LEU A 388 -4.12 6.12 -20.60
C LEU A 388 -4.14 5.69 -19.15
N ILE A 389 -4.33 4.41 -18.91
CA ILE A 389 -4.29 3.78 -17.58
C ILE A 389 -3.02 2.95 -17.43
N ASP A 390 -2.53 2.86 -16.20
CA ASP A 390 -1.35 2.03 -15.91
C ASP A 390 -1.69 0.52 -15.92
N PRO A 391 -0.66 -0.37 -16.03
CA PRO A 391 -0.88 -1.81 -16.11
C PRO A 391 -1.63 -2.41 -14.90
N HIS A 392 -1.42 -1.88 -13.69
CA HIS A 392 -2.09 -2.37 -12.49
C HIS A 392 -3.58 -1.99 -12.51
N THR A 393 -3.91 -0.77 -12.87
CA THR A 393 -5.30 -0.32 -13.06
C THR A 393 -5.99 -1.13 -14.17
N ALA A 394 -5.23 -1.49 -15.22
CA ALA A 394 -5.75 -2.36 -16.29
C ALA A 394 -6.11 -3.76 -15.77
N ASP A 395 -5.29 -4.36 -14.89
CA ASP A 395 -5.64 -5.62 -14.22
C ASP A 395 -6.96 -5.49 -13.45
N GLY A 396 -7.13 -4.38 -12.71
CA GLY A 396 -8.35 -4.08 -11.97
C GLY A 396 -9.57 -3.95 -12.88
N ILE A 397 -9.49 -3.14 -13.94
CA ILE A 397 -10.60 -2.92 -14.88
C ILE A 397 -10.99 -4.21 -15.59
N LYS A 398 -10.01 -5.02 -16.03
CA LYS A 398 -10.27 -6.35 -16.64
C LYS A 398 -11.07 -7.22 -15.70
N VAL A 399 -10.66 -7.36 -14.46
CA VAL A 399 -11.35 -8.20 -13.47
C VAL A 399 -12.71 -7.61 -13.11
N ALA A 400 -12.82 -6.29 -12.94
CA ALA A 400 -14.09 -5.63 -12.67
C ALA A 400 -15.13 -5.94 -13.76
N ARG A 401 -14.74 -5.85 -15.04
CA ARG A 401 -15.59 -6.18 -16.19
C ARG A 401 -16.04 -7.64 -16.19
N GLU A 402 -15.13 -8.55 -15.83
CA GLU A 402 -15.39 -9.99 -15.82
C GLU A 402 -16.41 -10.41 -14.75
N VAL A 403 -16.32 -9.81 -13.54
CA VAL A 403 -17.14 -10.24 -12.39
C VAL A 403 -18.37 -9.34 -12.14
N ARG A 404 -18.56 -8.29 -12.95
CA ARG A 404 -19.63 -7.30 -12.77
C ARG A 404 -21.00 -7.94 -12.83
N GLU A 405 -21.84 -7.62 -11.84
CA GLU A 405 -23.25 -7.98 -11.82
C GLU A 405 -24.12 -6.90 -12.50
N ALA A 406 -25.30 -7.28 -12.94
CA ALA A 406 -26.24 -6.35 -13.58
C ALA A 406 -26.62 -5.21 -12.60
N GLY A 407 -26.43 -3.97 -13.03
CA GLY A 407 -26.76 -2.77 -12.23
C GLY A 407 -25.74 -2.45 -11.11
N GLU A 408 -24.66 -3.18 -11.02
CA GLU A 408 -23.62 -2.95 -10.01
C GLU A 408 -22.78 -1.72 -10.32
N THR A 409 -22.64 -0.84 -9.34
CA THR A 409 -21.67 0.27 -9.38
C THR A 409 -20.31 -0.24 -8.88
N ILE A 410 -19.30 -0.22 -9.74
CA ILE A 410 -17.94 -0.61 -9.40
C ILE A 410 -17.01 0.60 -9.47
N VAL A 411 -16.23 0.81 -8.41
CA VAL A 411 -15.11 1.74 -8.36
C VAL A 411 -13.83 0.93 -8.42
N CYS A 412 -13.06 1.07 -9.50
CA CYS A 412 -11.71 0.54 -9.63
C CYS A 412 -10.70 1.54 -9.06
N LEU A 413 -9.81 1.09 -8.20
CA LEU A 413 -8.77 1.94 -7.62
C LEU A 413 -7.58 2.07 -8.57
N GLU A 414 -7.27 3.30 -8.98
CA GLU A 414 -6.08 3.61 -9.77
C GLU A 414 -4.87 3.66 -8.84
N THR A 415 -3.96 2.71 -9.02
CA THR A 415 -2.85 2.51 -8.08
C THR A 415 -1.53 3.12 -8.53
N ALA A 416 -1.42 3.48 -9.81
CA ALA A 416 -0.28 4.20 -10.38
C ALA A 416 -0.71 5.00 -11.62
N LEU A 417 0.16 5.88 -12.12
CA LEU A 417 -0.03 6.56 -13.41
C LEU A 417 0.76 5.88 -14.52
N ALA A 418 0.22 5.97 -15.75
CA ALA A 418 0.80 5.43 -16.97
C ALA A 418 2.25 5.88 -17.21
N ALA A 419 2.61 7.10 -16.83
CA ALA A 419 3.97 7.66 -16.97
C ALA A 419 5.08 6.80 -16.34
N LYS A 420 4.76 6.00 -15.34
CA LYS A 420 5.74 5.09 -14.70
C LYS A 420 6.02 3.83 -15.51
N PHE A 421 5.18 3.51 -16.50
CA PHE A 421 5.16 2.24 -17.22
C PHE A 421 5.07 2.45 -18.74
N GLU A 422 5.72 3.50 -19.25
CA GLU A 422 5.67 3.96 -20.64
C GLU A 422 5.91 2.82 -21.64
N ALA A 423 6.88 1.95 -21.38
CA ALA A 423 7.18 0.81 -22.26
C ALA A 423 5.96 -0.10 -22.46
N THR A 424 5.21 -0.43 -21.39
CA THR A 424 4.00 -1.24 -21.49
C THR A 424 2.84 -0.50 -22.17
N ILE A 425 2.77 0.82 -21.96
CA ILE A 425 1.78 1.66 -22.66
C ILE A 425 2.06 1.66 -24.17
N HIS A 426 3.31 1.87 -24.59
CA HIS A 426 3.70 1.83 -26.00
C HIS A 426 3.49 0.44 -26.63
N GLU A 427 3.73 -0.63 -25.88
CA GLU A 427 3.40 -1.99 -26.34
C GLU A 427 1.91 -2.16 -26.62
N ALA A 428 1.05 -1.55 -25.81
CA ALA A 428 -0.41 -1.67 -25.94
C ALA A 428 -1.00 -0.79 -27.06
N VAL A 429 -0.54 0.46 -27.20
CA VAL A 429 -1.18 1.49 -28.05
C VAL A 429 -0.27 2.13 -29.08
N GLY A 430 1.01 1.70 -29.16
CA GLY A 430 2.02 2.30 -30.05
C GLY A 430 2.66 3.56 -29.42
N GLU A 431 3.48 4.22 -30.21
CA GLU A 431 4.22 5.43 -29.81
C GLU A 431 3.27 6.62 -29.63
N VAL A 432 2.74 6.80 -28.44
CA VAL A 432 1.88 7.92 -28.04
C VAL A 432 2.57 8.73 -26.93
N ALA A 433 2.27 10.02 -26.85
CA ALA A 433 2.73 10.83 -25.72
C ALA A 433 2.03 10.38 -24.43
N VAL A 434 2.81 9.91 -23.46
CA VAL A 434 2.30 9.53 -22.14
C VAL A 434 2.39 10.74 -21.21
N PRO A 435 1.27 11.30 -20.74
CA PRO A 435 1.29 12.49 -19.89
C PRO A 435 2.07 12.24 -18.61
N CYS A 436 3.02 13.12 -18.30
CA CYS A 436 3.75 13.14 -17.04
C CYS A 436 3.47 14.48 -16.35
N PRO A 437 3.21 14.51 -15.03
CA PRO A 437 3.09 15.76 -14.30
C PRO A 437 4.33 16.64 -14.46
N THR A 438 4.12 17.94 -14.69
CA THR A 438 5.20 18.91 -14.94
C THR A 438 6.29 18.92 -13.86
N ALA A 439 5.91 18.65 -12.59
CA ALA A 439 6.85 18.56 -11.48
C ALA A 439 7.87 17.41 -11.63
N LEU A 440 7.59 16.42 -12.49
CA LEU A 440 8.43 15.23 -12.71
C LEU A 440 9.04 15.22 -14.13
N GLU A 441 8.73 16.21 -14.97
CA GLU A 441 9.35 16.34 -16.28
C GLU A 441 10.85 16.58 -16.14
N GLY A 442 11.64 15.86 -16.93
CA GLY A 442 13.10 16.00 -16.94
C GLY A 442 13.81 15.45 -15.69
N LEU A 443 13.11 14.73 -14.81
CA LEU A 443 13.66 14.14 -13.60
C LEU A 443 14.90 13.27 -13.85
N GLU A 444 14.91 12.55 -14.97
CA GLU A 444 16.02 11.68 -15.40
C GLU A 444 17.32 12.46 -15.72
N ASN A 445 17.21 13.77 -15.97
CA ASN A 445 18.34 14.65 -16.25
C ASN A 445 18.94 15.29 -14.99
N LEU A 446 18.32 15.10 -13.82
CA LEU A 446 18.82 15.64 -12.56
C LEU A 446 20.05 14.84 -12.07
N PRO A 447 20.95 15.49 -11.32
CA PRO A 447 22.06 14.80 -10.68
C PRO A 447 21.55 13.66 -9.79
N GLN A 448 22.09 12.46 -9.96
CA GLN A 448 21.72 11.30 -9.19
C GLN A 448 22.76 11.01 -8.09
N ARG A 449 22.27 10.74 -6.88
CA ARG A 449 23.09 10.39 -5.71
C ARG A 449 22.74 8.97 -5.25
N VAL A 450 23.66 8.05 -5.49
CA VAL A 450 23.52 6.64 -5.09
C VAL A 450 24.90 6.07 -4.79
N ARG A 451 24.99 5.17 -3.82
CA ARG A 451 26.20 4.43 -3.48
C ARG A 451 26.06 2.98 -3.93
N VAL A 452 26.86 2.55 -4.90
CA VAL A 452 26.88 1.15 -5.36
C VAL A 452 27.76 0.32 -4.42
N VAL A 453 27.26 -0.85 -4.00
CA VAL A 453 27.95 -1.72 -3.03
C VAL A 453 27.77 -3.19 -3.40
N PRO A 454 28.72 -4.07 -3.02
CA PRO A 454 28.54 -5.50 -3.14
C PRO A 454 27.41 -6.01 -2.23
N ASN A 455 26.89 -7.20 -2.54
CA ASN A 455 25.90 -7.88 -1.71
C ASN A 455 26.50 -8.30 -0.36
N ASN A 456 26.58 -7.36 0.58
CA ASN A 456 27.21 -7.57 1.89
C ASN A 456 26.57 -6.70 2.98
N ALA A 457 25.99 -7.36 3.99
CA ALA A 457 25.34 -6.67 5.11
C ALA A 457 26.29 -5.82 5.97
N THR A 458 27.58 -6.22 6.10
CA THR A 458 28.57 -5.47 6.85
C THR A 458 28.85 -4.12 6.19
N THR A 459 28.98 -4.10 4.85
CA THR A 459 29.17 -2.86 4.09
C THR A 459 28.00 -1.89 4.31
N VAL A 460 26.76 -2.39 4.30
CA VAL A 460 25.58 -1.56 4.57
C VAL A 460 25.56 -1.03 6.01
N LYS A 461 25.93 -1.86 6.99
CA LYS A 461 26.08 -1.40 8.39
C LYS A 461 27.14 -0.29 8.54
N ASP A 462 28.25 -0.38 7.80
CA ASP A 462 29.28 0.64 7.85
C ASP A 462 28.82 1.96 7.23
N ILE A 463 28.03 1.93 6.15
CA ILE A 463 27.39 3.11 5.58
C ILE A 463 26.45 3.78 6.61
N ILE A 464 25.64 2.98 7.30
CA ILE A 464 24.74 3.51 8.35
C ILE A 464 25.54 4.17 9.47
N LYS A 465 26.63 3.54 9.95
CA LYS A 465 27.51 4.13 10.96
C LYS A 465 28.13 5.45 10.50
N GLU A 466 28.64 5.49 9.26
CA GLU A 466 29.24 6.68 8.65
C GLU A 466 28.25 7.84 8.56
N ALA A 467 27.02 7.57 8.16
CA ALA A 467 25.98 8.59 8.01
C ALA A 467 25.44 9.12 9.34
N LEU A 468 25.54 8.33 10.43
CA LEU A 468 25.02 8.68 11.76
C LEU A 468 26.12 9.12 12.74
N ALA A 469 27.38 9.20 12.30
CA ALA A 469 28.50 9.69 13.10
C ALA A 469 28.53 11.21 13.16
#